data_2b0e0e44fa3c55ba46dbfbfe908d7944
#
_entry.id   2b0e0e44fa3c55ba46dbfbfe908d7944
#
_cell.length_a   1.000
_cell.length_b   1.000
_cell.length_c   1.000
_cell.angle_alpha   90.00
_cell.angle_beta   90.00
_cell.angle_gamma   90.00
#
_symmetry.space_group_name_H-M   'P 1'
#
loop_
_entity.id
_entity.type
_entity.pdbx_description
1 polymer ?
#
loop_
_entity_poly.entity_id
_entity_poly.type
_entity_poly.pdbx_seq_one_letter_code
_entity_poly.pdbx_strand_id
1 'polypeptide(L)'
;MFADIALQTILAAIVGGIWITPLVVSPAARASLDSDALRFFLKSFFFRFHLFIVLMLFSYLVIVYFFKLSEYELIWADTKNLAILVLLGLNFINLILGLIIDNTKLETESTFFKIIHGLSVSIFASTSFVSLYYLIEKFISV
;
A
#
# COMPACT_ATOMS: atom_id res chain seq x y z
N MET A 1 -13.08 -18.75 -10.49
CA MET A 1 -14.15 -17.76 -10.15
C MET A 1 -13.98 -17.16 -8.76
N PHE A 2 -14.03 -17.95 -7.66
CA PHE A 2 -13.92 -17.39 -6.30
C PHE A 2 -12.58 -16.67 -6.03
N ALA A 3 -11.46 -17.29 -6.39
CA ALA A 3 -10.14 -16.67 -6.26
C ALA A 3 -10.03 -15.36 -7.05
N ASP A 4 -10.61 -15.29 -8.25
CA ASP A 4 -10.57 -14.05 -9.06
C ASP A 4 -11.33 -12.90 -8.38
N ILE A 5 -12.49 -13.19 -7.79
CA ILE A 5 -13.26 -12.20 -7.05
C ILE A 5 -12.45 -11.71 -5.84
N ALA A 6 -11.83 -12.63 -5.09
CA ALA A 6 -11.01 -12.28 -3.94
C ALA A 6 -9.81 -11.40 -4.34
N LEU A 7 -9.09 -11.74 -5.41
CA LEU A 7 -7.96 -10.96 -5.92
C LEU A 7 -8.40 -9.55 -6.36
N GLN A 8 -9.52 -9.43 -7.08
CA GLN A 8 -10.08 -8.14 -7.49
C GLN A 8 -10.52 -7.31 -6.27
N THR A 9 -11.13 -7.93 -5.27
CA THR A 9 -11.53 -7.25 -4.04
C THR A 9 -10.32 -6.69 -3.29
N ILE A 10 -9.22 -7.44 -3.21
CA ILE A 10 -7.97 -6.99 -2.60
C ILE A 10 -7.41 -5.76 -3.34
N LEU A 11 -7.33 -5.81 -4.68
CA LEU A 11 -6.86 -4.68 -5.48
C LEU A 11 -7.76 -3.44 -5.30
N ALA A 12 -9.07 -3.62 -5.30
CA ALA A 12 -10.02 -2.53 -5.06
C ALA A 12 -9.87 -1.92 -3.66
N ALA A 13 -9.66 -2.76 -2.63
CA ALA A 13 -9.43 -2.32 -1.26
C ALA A 13 -8.11 -1.51 -1.12
N ILE A 14 -7.04 -1.93 -1.80
CA ILE A 14 -5.77 -1.20 -1.85
C ILE A 14 -5.97 0.18 -2.49
N VAL A 15 -6.56 0.23 -3.69
CA VAL A 15 -6.82 1.49 -4.42
C VAL A 15 -7.71 2.42 -3.59
N GLY A 16 -8.84 1.94 -3.11
CA GLY A 16 -9.77 2.73 -2.29
C GLY A 16 -9.15 3.22 -1.00
N GLY A 17 -8.40 2.36 -0.29
CA GLY A 17 -7.69 2.73 0.94
C GLY A 17 -6.65 3.83 0.72
N ILE A 18 -5.84 3.74 -0.35
CA ILE A 18 -4.82 4.75 -0.67
C ILE A 18 -5.48 6.10 -1.01
N TRP A 19 -6.54 6.12 -1.81
CA TRP A 19 -7.19 7.37 -2.20
C TRP A 19 -8.04 8.00 -1.10
N ILE A 20 -8.71 7.22 -0.25
CA ILE A 20 -9.52 7.77 0.85
C ILE A 20 -8.65 8.53 1.87
N THR A 21 -7.38 8.16 2.01
CA THR A 21 -6.46 8.77 2.97
C THR A 21 -6.24 10.26 2.70
N PRO A 22 -5.75 10.73 1.53
CA PRO A 22 -5.55 12.14 1.26
C PRO A 22 -6.87 12.90 1.00
N LEU A 23 -7.90 12.23 0.49
CA LEU A 23 -9.14 12.89 0.10
C LEU A 23 -10.11 13.10 1.27
N VAL A 24 -10.11 12.20 2.24
CA VAL A 24 -11.08 12.22 3.34
C VAL A 24 -10.40 12.23 4.70
N VAL A 25 -9.53 11.25 4.99
CA VAL A 25 -8.98 11.07 6.34
C VAL A 25 -8.11 12.24 6.76
N SER A 26 -7.15 12.66 5.92
CA SER A 26 -6.23 13.75 6.26
C SER A 26 -6.93 15.11 6.38
N PRO A 27 -7.84 15.53 5.49
CA PRO A 27 -8.59 16.76 5.67
C PRO A 27 -9.50 16.74 6.90
N ALA A 28 -10.23 15.64 7.13
CA ALA A 28 -11.10 15.51 8.29
C ALA A 28 -10.33 15.59 9.62
N ALA A 29 -9.19 14.91 9.70
CA ALA A 29 -8.33 14.95 10.88
C ALA A 29 -7.80 16.37 11.15
N ARG A 30 -7.34 17.07 10.09
CA ARG A 30 -6.85 18.47 10.20
C ARG A 30 -7.94 19.46 10.63
N ALA A 31 -9.19 19.22 10.22
CA ALA A 31 -10.31 20.07 10.60
C ALA A 31 -10.81 19.86 12.04
N SER A 32 -10.54 18.68 12.62
CA SER A 32 -11.14 18.25 13.87
C SER A 32 -10.18 18.17 15.06
N LEU A 33 -8.86 18.11 14.81
CA LEU A 33 -7.85 17.86 15.83
C LEU A 33 -6.89 19.06 15.96
N ASP A 34 -6.46 19.36 17.20
CA ASP A 34 -5.33 20.25 17.44
C ASP A 34 -4.00 19.65 16.94
N SER A 35 -2.93 20.45 16.97
CA SER A 35 -1.63 20.06 16.38
C SER A 35 -1.04 18.79 17.01
N ASP A 36 -1.18 18.61 18.33
CA ASP A 36 -0.58 17.48 19.03
C ASP A 36 -1.40 16.20 18.84
N ALA A 37 -2.73 16.31 18.96
CA ALA A 37 -3.64 15.20 18.67
C ALA A 37 -3.57 14.77 17.20
N LEU A 38 -3.46 15.73 16.27
CA LEU A 38 -3.28 15.45 14.84
C LEU A 38 -1.99 14.68 14.58
N ARG A 39 -0.87 15.09 15.16
CA ARG A 39 0.43 14.41 15.02
C ARG A 39 0.35 12.98 15.53
N PHE A 40 -0.22 12.76 16.71
CA PHE A 40 -0.39 11.43 17.30
C PHE A 40 -1.32 10.55 16.45
N PHE A 41 -2.43 11.11 15.98
CA PHE A 41 -3.38 10.42 15.11
C PHE A 41 -2.71 9.98 13.81
N LEU A 42 -2.04 10.90 13.09
CA LEU A 42 -1.40 10.59 11.81
C LEU A 42 -0.32 9.52 11.96
N LYS A 43 0.50 9.59 13.02
CA LYS A 43 1.51 8.58 13.32
C LYS A 43 0.88 7.19 13.48
N SER A 44 -0.13 7.07 14.33
CA SER A 44 -0.84 5.81 14.59
C SER A 44 -1.58 5.29 13.35
N PHE A 45 -2.22 6.20 12.61
CA PHE A 45 -2.96 5.89 11.40
C PHE A 45 -2.03 5.36 10.30
N PHE A 46 -0.95 6.08 9.98
CA PHE A 46 -0.05 5.68 8.90
C PHE A 46 0.64 4.36 9.18
N PHE A 47 1.06 4.06 10.41
CA PHE A 47 1.61 2.76 10.76
C PHE A 47 0.64 1.62 10.44
N ARG A 48 -0.61 1.73 10.92
CA ARG A 48 -1.65 0.72 10.66
C ARG A 48 -2.00 0.61 9.20
N PHE A 49 -1.99 1.75 8.50
CA PHE A 49 -2.27 1.81 7.08
C PHE A 49 -1.19 1.12 6.23
N HIS A 50 0.10 1.34 6.53
CA HIS A 50 1.20 0.60 5.89
C HIS A 50 1.07 -0.90 6.13
N LEU A 51 0.79 -1.29 7.38
CA LEU A 51 0.58 -2.69 7.71
C LEU A 51 -0.60 -3.30 6.93
N PHE A 52 -1.71 -2.57 6.81
CA PHE A 52 -2.86 -2.98 6.02
C PHE A 52 -2.48 -3.25 4.55
N ILE A 53 -1.75 -2.33 3.90
CA ILE A 53 -1.32 -2.50 2.50
C ILE A 53 -0.40 -3.72 2.35
N VAL A 54 0.57 -3.89 3.25
CA VAL A 54 1.46 -5.06 3.25
C VAL A 54 0.66 -6.36 3.39
N LEU A 55 -0.29 -6.42 4.32
CA LEU A 55 -1.14 -7.60 4.52
C LEU A 55 -2.04 -7.89 3.30
N MET A 56 -2.58 -6.86 2.64
CA MET A 56 -3.39 -7.03 1.43
C MET A 56 -2.55 -7.59 0.28
N LEU A 57 -1.36 -7.04 0.01
CA LEU A 57 -0.45 -7.53 -1.03
C LEU A 57 0.03 -8.95 -0.74
N PHE A 58 0.35 -9.25 0.52
CA PHE A 58 0.72 -10.59 0.95
C PHE A 58 -0.42 -11.58 0.75
N SER A 59 -1.64 -11.23 1.17
CA SER A 59 -2.84 -12.06 0.99
C SER A 59 -3.12 -12.32 -0.50
N TYR A 60 -2.88 -11.33 -1.36
CA TYR A 60 -2.98 -11.50 -2.81
C TYR A 60 -2.07 -12.64 -3.29
N LEU A 61 -0.78 -12.60 -2.93
CA LEU A 61 0.19 -13.61 -3.34
C LEU A 61 -0.11 -14.99 -2.74
N VAL A 62 -0.60 -15.05 -1.50
CA VAL A 62 -1.04 -16.30 -0.88
C VAL A 62 -2.20 -16.93 -1.66
N ILE A 63 -3.21 -16.13 -2.06
CA ILE A 63 -4.33 -16.63 -2.86
C ILE A 63 -3.85 -17.12 -4.23
N VAL A 64 -2.94 -16.37 -4.89
CA VAL A 64 -2.35 -16.80 -6.16
C VAL A 64 -1.63 -18.14 -5.97
N TYR A 65 -0.79 -18.26 -4.96
CA TYR A 65 0.00 -19.46 -4.70
C TYR A 65 -0.88 -20.70 -4.51
N PHE A 66 -1.93 -20.62 -3.69
CA PHE A 66 -2.76 -21.77 -3.36
C PHE A 66 -3.85 -22.12 -4.40
N PHE A 67 -4.29 -21.14 -5.20
CA PHE A 67 -5.47 -21.33 -6.05
C PHE A 67 -5.23 -21.07 -7.54
N LYS A 68 -4.06 -20.54 -7.93
CA LYS A 68 -3.79 -20.18 -9.32
C LYS A 68 -2.55 -20.83 -9.91
N LEU A 69 -1.54 -21.13 -9.09
CA LEU A 69 -0.32 -21.75 -9.56
C LEU A 69 -0.51 -23.28 -9.69
N SER A 70 0.03 -23.85 -10.76
CA SER A 70 0.25 -25.29 -10.87
C SER A 70 1.51 -25.70 -10.08
N GLU A 71 1.67 -27.00 -9.81
CA GLU A 71 2.77 -27.53 -8.96
C GLU A 71 4.19 -27.16 -9.44
N TYR A 72 4.34 -26.75 -10.70
CA TYR A 72 5.65 -26.46 -11.31
C TYR A 72 5.84 -24.97 -11.70
N GLU A 73 4.83 -24.13 -11.48
CA GLU A 73 4.91 -22.70 -11.84
C GLU A 73 5.49 -21.88 -10.70
N LEU A 74 6.45 -21.02 -11.04
CA LEU A 74 7.03 -20.07 -10.11
C LEU A 74 6.16 -18.80 -10.06
N ILE A 75 5.91 -18.28 -8.87
CA ILE A 75 5.05 -17.10 -8.67
C ILE A 75 5.53 -15.87 -9.46
N TRP A 76 6.84 -15.74 -9.68
CA TRP A 76 7.47 -14.64 -10.43
C TRP A 76 7.55 -14.87 -11.93
N ALA A 77 7.10 -16.01 -12.46
CA ALA A 77 7.06 -16.26 -13.90
C ALA A 77 5.98 -15.43 -14.61
N ASP A 78 4.92 -15.06 -13.88
CA ASP A 78 3.87 -14.16 -14.35
C ASP A 78 4.22 -12.71 -14.01
N THR A 79 4.18 -11.82 -15.00
CA THR A 79 4.55 -10.40 -14.86
C THR A 79 3.67 -9.69 -13.83
N LYS A 80 2.40 -10.04 -13.73
CA LYS A 80 1.46 -9.46 -12.76
C LYS A 80 1.85 -9.85 -11.33
N ASN A 81 2.11 -11.13 -11.11
CA ASN A 81 2.52 -11.64 -9.81
C ASN A 81 3.88 -11.06 -9.39
N LEU A 82 4.82 -10.95 -10.35
CA LEU A 82 6.11 -10.28 -10.11
C LEU A 82 5.93 -8.83 -9.71
N ALA A 83 5.07 -8.07 -10.40
CA ALA A 83 4.79 -6.69 -10.04
C ALA A 83 4.20 -6.57 -8.62
N ILE A 84 3.25 -7.42 -8.24
CA ILE A 84 2.69 -7.46 -6.89
C ILE A 84 3.75 -7.83 -5.85
N LEU A 85 4.65 -8.76 -6.16
CA LEU A 85 5.76 -9.12 -5.28
C LEU A 85 6.73 -7.95 -5.06
N VAL A 86 7.06 -7.20 -6.12
CA VAL A 86 7.87 -5.98 -6.02
C VAL A 86 7.17 -4.92 -5.19
N LEU A 87 5.86 -4.70 -5.39
CA LEU A 87 5.08 -3.78 -4.59
C LEU A 87 5.04 -4.20 -3.11
N LEU A 88 4.93 -5.49 -2.81
CA LEU A 88 5.01 -6.00 -1.44
C LEU A 88 6.35 -5.63 -0.79
N GLY A 89 7.47 -5.87 -1.50
CA GLY A 89 8.81 -5.50 -1.03
C GLY A 89 8.96 -4.01 -0.78
N LEU A 90 8.51 -3.15 -1.72
CA LEU A 90 8.56 -1.70 -1.58
C LEU A 90 7.70 -1.20 -0.40
N ASN A 91 6.49 -1.73 -0.22
CA ASN A 91 5.63 -1.35 0.90
C ASN A 91 6.17 -1.87 2.25
N PHE A 92 6.85 -3.01 2.27
CA PHE A 92 7.55 -3.49 3.45
C PHE A 92 8.71 -2.57 3.85
N ILE A 93 9.51 -2.12 2.87
CA ILE A 93 10.54 -1.10 3.09
C ILE A 93 9.90 0.20 3.62
N ASN A 94 8.79 0.61 3.04
CA ASN A 94 8.04 1.80 3.46
C ASN A 94 7.56 1.71 4.92
N LEU A 95 7.09 0.54 5.35
CA LEU A 95 6.72 0.27 6.74
C LEU A 95 7.93 0.44 7.68
N ILE A 96 9.10 -0.09 7.30
CA ILE A 96 10.34 0.05 8.09
C ILE A 96 10.78 1.52 8.16
N LEU A 97 10.74 2.24 7.05
CA LEU A 97 11.09 3.67 7.00
C LEU A 97 10.17 4.49 7.92
N GLY A 98 8.86 4.19 7.95
CA GLY A 98 7.92 4.80 8.87
C GLY A 98 8.31 4.59 10.33
N LEU A 99 8.69 3.36 10.71
CA LEU A 99 9.17 3.04 12.06
C LEU A 99 10.47 3.79 12.44
N ILE A 100 11.38 3.96 11.47
CA ILE A 100 12.63 4.71 11.69
C ILE A 100 12.32 6.19 11.97
N ILE A 101 11.47 6.83 11.15
CA ILE A 101 11.06 8.22 11.36
C ILE A 101 10.43 8.39 12.74
N ASP A 102 9.55 7.49 13.11
CA ASP A 102 8.83 7.53 14.38
C ASP A 102 9.75 7.44 15.60
N ASN A 103 10.84 6.70 15.51
CA ASN A 103 11.77 6.47 16.61
C ASN A 103 12.88 7.53 16.71
N THR A 104 13.21 8.21 15.60
CA THR A 104 14.37 9.14 15.56
C THR A 104 14.05 10.58 15.94
N LYS A 105 12.80 10.92 16.31
CA LYS A 105 12.36 12.31 16.63
C LYS A 105 12.81 13.33 15.57
N LEU A 106 12.87 12.91 14.31
CA LEU A 106 13.27 13.78 13.20
C LEU A 106 12.33 14.98 13.11
N GLU A 107 12.93 16.17 13.04
CA GLU A 107 12.18 17.39 12.77
C GLU A 107 11.55 17.33 11.38
N THR A 108 10.28 17.71 11.28
CA THR A 108 9.52 17.70 10.01
C THR A 108 10.13 18.60 8.93
N GLU A 109 10.96 19.56 9.33
CA GLU A 109 11.65 20.48 8.44
C GLU A 109 12.98 19.93 7.91
N SER A 110 13.51 18.83 8.47
CA SER A 110 14.77 18.26 8.03
C SER A 110 14.69 17.77 6.58
N THR A 111 15.74 17.96 5.82
CA THR A 111 15.85 17.46 4.42
C THR A 111 15.67 15.95 4.36
N PHE A 112 16.18 15.23 5.35
CA PHE A 112 16.07 13.78 5.45
C PHE A 112 14.61 13.33 5.60
N PHE A 113 13.83 14.00 6.48
CA PHE A 113 12.40 13.73 6.61
C PHE A 113 11.64 13.95 5.29
N LYS A 114 11.92 15.07 4.60
CA LYS A 114 11.27 15.40 3.31
C LYS A 114 11.55 14.35 2.24
N ILE A 115 12.79 13.84 2.16
CA ILE A 115 13.18 12.78 1.21
C ILE A 115 12.42 11.47 1.52
N ILE A 116 12.45 11.01 2.78
CA ILE A 116 11.77 9.76 3.16
C ILE A 116 10.25 9.88 2.96
N HIS A 117 9.66 11.01 3.34
CA HIS A 117 8.24 11.26 3.12
C HIS A 117 7.88 11.25 1.62
N GLY A 118 8.67 11.92 0.79
CA GLY A 118 8.48 11.91 -0.67
C GLY A 118 8.61 10.50 -1.26
N LEU A 119 9.58 9.71 -0.80
CA LEU A 119 9.72 8.31 -1.20
C LEU A 119 8.51 7.48 -0.79
N SER A 120 8.04 7.63 0.44
CA SER A 120 6.86 6.94 0.97
C SER A 120 5.61 7.25 0.13
N VAL A 121 5.37 8.51 -0.19
CA VAL A 121 4.24 8.94 -1.05
C VAL A 121 4.38 8.35 -2.46
N SER A 122 5.59 8.32 -3.02
CA SER A 122 5.84 7.73 -4.35
C SER A 122 5.56 6.23 -4.39
N ILE A 123 5.93 5.50 -3.34
CA ILE A 123 5.62 4.06 -3.21
C ILE A 123 4.10 3.84 -3.16
N PHE A 124 3.37 4.63 -2.37
CA PHE A 124 1.90 4.52 -2.33
C PHE A 124 1.25 4.86 -3.66
N ALA A 125 1.69 5.92 -4.32
CA ALA A 125 1.18 6.29 -5.64
C ALA A 125 1.41 5.15 -6.65
N SER A 126 2.63 4.61 -6.71
CA SER A 126 2.96 3.47 -7.56
C SER A 126 2.11 2.24 -7.24
N THR A 127 1.93 1.93 -5.95
CA THR A 127 1.08 0.81 -5.51
C THR A 127 -0.36 1.01 -5.97
N SER A 128 -0.90 2.23 -5.84
CA SER A 128 -2.26 2.54 -6.27
C SER A 128 -2.42 2.41 -7.79
N PHE A 129 -1.53 3.01 -8.58
CA PHE A 129 -1.63 2.98 -10.05
C PHE A 129 -1.46 1.57 -10.61
N VAL A 130 -0.50 0.79 -10.11
CA VAL A 130 -0.31 -0.60 -10.56
C VAL A 130 -1.50 -1.47 -10.14
N SER A 131 -2.02 -1.31 -8.92
CA SER A 131 -3.22 -2.04 -8.46
C SER A 131 -4.45 -1.66 -9.27
N LEU A 132 -4.63 -0.37 -9.60
CA LEU A 132 -5.72 0.11 -10.46
C LEU A 132 -5.59 -0.46 -11.87
N TYR A 133 -4.39 -0.45 -12.45
CA TYR A 133 -4.15 -1.03 -13.77
C TYR A 133 -4.61 -2.51 -13.82
N TYR A 134 -4.17 -3.33 -12.86
CA TYR A 134 -4.57 -4.74 -12.80
C TYR A 134 -6.03 -4.97 -12.41
N LEU A 135 -6.65 -4.01 -11.73
CA LEU A 135 -8.08 -4.05 -11.44
C LEU A 135 -8.91 -3.87 -12.73
N ILE A 136 -8.50 -2.96 -13.61
CA ILE A 136 -9.25 -2.62 -14.84
C ILE A 136 -8.79 -3.38 -16.09
N GLU A 137 -7.59 -3.98 -16.08
CA GLU A 137 -6.99 -4.72 -17.21
C GLU A 137 -7.98 -5.71 -17.83
N LYS A 138 -8.71 -6.44 -16.99
CA LYS A 138 -9.68 -7.44 -17.42
C LYS A 138 -10.87 -6.85 -18.20
N PHE A 139 -11.13 -5.55 -18.04
CA PHE A 139 -12.22 -4.86 -18.73
C PHE A 139 -11.75 -4.14 -20.01
N ILE A 140 -10.43 -3.95 -20.15
CA ILE A 140 -9.84 -3.26 -21.32
C ILE A 140 -9.42 -4.28 -22.38
N SER A 141 -9.03 -5.51 -21.99
CA SER A 141 -8.64 -6.59 -22.89
C SER A 141 -9.85 -7.37 -23.44
N VAL A 142 -10.78 -6.63 -24.09
CA VAL A 142 -11.89 -7.20 -24.86
C VAL A 142 -11.57 -7.16 -26.35
#